data_90f74edc179918856caf3c844305bd32
#
_entry.id   90f74edc179918856caf3c844305bd32
#
_cell.length_a   1.000
_cell.length_b   1.000
_cell.length_c   1.000
_cell.angle_alpha   90.00
_cell.angle_beta   90.00
_cell.angle_gamma   90.00
#
_symmetry.space_group_name_H-M   'P 1'
#
loop_
_entity.id
_entity.type
_entity.pdbx_description
1 polymer ?
#
loop_
_entity_poly.entity_id
_entity_poly.type
_entity_poly.pdbx_seq_one_letter_code
_entity_poly.pdbx_strand_id
1 'polypeptide(L)'
;MIWREVMRVTIPGAPVPKGRPRFYVSNGRAKTYTDKKTRAYEKLVALCVSSSPALRGQSRPLCGYGPVRVDIVAIFPRPQRLQAKRHPDSLIPMACRPDIDNVCKAALDAIGLATGLVWNDDGQVQTLRAEAYYAERDQPPRLELAIY
;
A
#
# COMPACT_ATOMS: atom_id res chain seq x y z
N MET A 1 2.14 -24.18 5.31
CA MET A 1 1.75 -23.59 4.00
C MET A 1 2.98 -22.90 3.41
N ILE A 2 3.32 -23.24 2.19
CA ILE A 2 4.44 -22.61 1.46
C ILE A 2 3.85 -21.50 0.58
N TRP A 3 4.26 -20.25 0.84
CA TRP A 3 3.87 -19.11 0.05
C TRP A 3 4.80 -18.92 -1.15
N ARG A 4 4.25 -18.82 -2.33
CA ARG A 4 4.99 -18.50 -3.55
C ARG A 4 4.64 -17.09 -3.99
N GLU A 5 5.63 -16.24 -4.19
CA GLU A 5 5.42 -14.89 -4.69
C GLU A 5 4.85 -14.93 -6.12
N VAL A 6 3.73 -14.26 -6.31
CA VAL A 6 3.04 -14.14 -7.60
C VAL A 6 3.14 -12.74 -8.19
N MET A 7 3.38 -11.73 -7.35
CA MET A 7 3.50 -10.34 -7.79
C MET A 7 4.38 -9.54 -6.83
N ARG A 8 5.21 -8.67 -7.39
CA ARG A 8 5.93 -7.64 -6.65
C ARG A 8 5.81 -6.31 -7.37
N VAL A 9 5.46 -5.25 -6.64
CA VAL A 9 5.25 -3.91 -7.19
C VAL A 9 5.86 -2.88 -6.26
N THR A 10 6.55 -1.89 -6.84
CA THR A 10 7.02 -0.71 -6.13
C THR A 10 6.22 0.51 -6.57
N ILE A 11 5.63 1.21 -5.62
CA ILE A 11 4.88 2.44 -5.83
C ILE A 11 5.78 3.61 -5.45
N PRO A 12 6.11 4.52 -6.40
CA PRO A 12 6.96 5.67 -6.11
C PRO A 12 6.26 6.69 -5.24
N GLY A 13 7.04 7.44 -4.46
CA GLY A 13 6.56 8.51 -3.61
C GLY A 13 6.26 8.08 -2.18
N ALA A 14 6.09 9.08 -1.30
CA ALA A 14 5.79 8.83 0.09
C ALA A 14 4.44 8.10 0.25
N PRO A 15 4.40 7.01 1.04
CA PRO A 15 3.15 6.34 1.33
C PRO A 15 2.14 7.29 1.97
N VAL A 16 0.87 7.17 1.58
CA VAL A 16 -0.23 7.97 2.12
C VAL A 16 -1.18 7.06 2.87
N PRO A 17 -1.38 7.29 4.18
CA PRO A 17 -2.30 6.50 4.97
C PRO A 17 -3.75 6.78 4.60
N LYS A 18 -4.63 5.83 4.85
CA LYS A 18 -6.08 6.03 4.73
C LYS A 18 -6.52 7.09 5.73
N GLY A 19 -7.06 8.20 5.24
CA GLY A 19 -7.68 9.21 6.08
C GLY A 19 -8.98 8.70 6.71
N ARG A 20 -9.37 9.28 7.84
CA ARG A 20 -10.69 9.01 8.41
C ARG A 20 -11.76 9.51 7.44
N PRO A 21 -12.87 8.77 7.24
CA PRO A 21 -13.97 9.24 6.43
C PRO A 21 -14.47 10.58 6.97
N ARG A 22 -14.66 11.56 6.07
CA ARG A 22 -15.28 12.84 6.42
C ARG A 22 -16.76 12.77 6.12
N PHE A 23 -17.55 13.44 6.94
CA PHE A 23 -19.00 13.48 6.82
C PHE A 23 -19.44 14.86 6.34
N TYR A 24 -20.47 14.89 5.51
CA TYR A 24 -21.20 16.08 5.19
C TYR A 24 -22.69 15.76 5.06
N VAL A 25 -23.54 16.76 5.25
CA VAL A 25 -24.99 16.60 5.11
C VAL A 25 -25.42 17.21 3.77
N SER A 26 -26.13 16.41 2.97
CA SER A 26 -26.71 16.85 1.71
C SER A 26 -28.15 16.33 1.63
N ASN A 27 -29.11 17.24 1.37
CA ASN A 27 -30.53 16.91 1.33
C ASN A 27 -31.06 16.17 2.57
N GLY A 28 -30.62 16.58 3.76
CA GLY A 28 -30.99 15.96 5.03
C GLY A 28 -30.39 14.58 5.30
N ARG A 29 -29.49 14.10 4.43
CA ARG A 29 -28.79 12.79 4.58
C ARG A 29 -27.32 12.99 4.83
N ALA A 30 -26.77 12.23 5.78
CA ALA A 30 -25.35 12.17 6.02
C ALA A 30 -24.67 11.39 4.89
N LYS A 31 -23.62 11.97 4.32
CA LYS A 31 -22.77 11.34 3.30
C LYS A 31 -21.33 11.33 3.78
N THR A 32 -20.58 10.31 3.38
CA THR A 32 -19.15 10.17 3.67
C THR A 32 -18.34 10.37 2.39
N TYR A 33 -17.12 10.88 2.53
CA TYR A 33 -16.16 10.95 1.43
C TYR A 33 -14.74 10.73 1.92
N THR A 34 -13.93 10.20 1.03
CA THR A 34 -12.48 10.05 1.24
C THR A 34 -11.79 11.31 0.72
N ASP A 35 -10.82 11.84 1.45
CA ASP A 35 -10.09 13.03 1.06
C ASP A 35 -9.32 12.85 -0.26
N LYS A 36 -9.05 13.98 -0.93
CA LYS A 36 -8.43 14.00 -2.27
C LYS A 36 -7.05 13.34 -2.29
N LYS A 37 -6.25 13.55 -1.25
CA LYS A 37 -4.88 13.00 -1.15
C LYS A 37 -4.89 11.47 -1.07
N THR A 38 -5.74 10.91 -0.23
CA THR A 38 -5.94 9.46 -0.12
C THR A 38 -6.42 8.87 -1.43
N ARG A 39 -7.42 9.49 -2.06
CA ARG A 39 -7.95 9.01 -3.36
C ARG A 39 -6.93 9.04 -4.47
N ALA A 40 -6.13 10.10 -4.55
CA ALA A 40 -5.06 10.20 -5.54
C ALA A 40 -4.00 9.12 -5.34
N TYR A 41 -3.64 8.84 -4.09
CA TYR A 41 -2.68 7.79 -3.77
C TYR A 41 -3.22 6.38 -4.07
N GLU A 42 -4.46 6.10 -3.71
CA GLU A 42 -5.12 4.83 -4.05
C GLU A 42 -5.14 4.60 -5.57
N LYS A 43 -5.42 5.64 -6.35
CA LYS A 43 -5.35 5.56 -7.82
C LYS A 43 -3.94 5.27 -8.33
N LEU A 44 -2.92 5.88 -7.73
CA LEU A 44 -1.53 5.62 -8.09
C LEU A 44 -1.15 4.17 -7.80
N VAL A 45 -1.50 3.66 -6.63
CA VAL A 45 -1.26 2.25 -6.26
C VAL A 45 -1.98 1.31 -7.23
N ALA A 46 -3.26 1.57 -7.49
CA ALA A 46 -4.05 0.78 -8.43
C ALA A 46 -3.45 0.79 -9.84
N LEU A 47 -2.95 1.93 -10.31
CA LEU A 47 -2.27 2.05 -11.60
C LEU A 47 -0.98 1.22 -11.65
N CYS A 48 -0.14 1.33 -10.63
CA CYS A 48 1.10 0.55 -10.55
C CYS A 48 0.84 -0.96 -10.51
N VAL A 49 -0.16 -1.39 -9.74
CA VAL A 49 -0.58 -2.79 -9.66
C VAL A 49 -1.11 -3.27 -11.02
N SER A 50 -2.02 -2.52 -11.64
CA SER A 50 -2.61 -2.88 -12.94
C SER A 50 -1.59 -2.93 -14.07
N SER A 51 -0.52 -2.16 -13.97
CA SER A 51 0.57 -2.11 -14.94
C SER A 51 1.63 -3.19 -14.71
N SER A 52 1.49 -4.00 -13.67
CA SER A 52 2.44 -5.08 -13.38
C SER A 52 2.49 -6.10 -14.52
N PRO A 53 3.70 -6.55 -14.94
CA PRO A 53 3.84 -7.63 -15.90
C PRO A 53 3.13 -8.93 -15.49
N ALA A 54 2.97 -9.17 -14.18
CA ALA A 54 2.26 -10.34 -13.66
C ALA A 54 0.78 -10.39 -14.08
N LEU A 55 0.17 -9.24 -14.40
CA LEU A 55 -1.23 -9.16 -14.83
C LEU A 55 -1.41 -9.14 -16.36
N ARG A 56 -0.33 -9.19 -17.14
CA ARG A 56 -0.43 -9.21 -18.60
C ARG A 56 -1.17 -10.45 -19.08
N GLY A 57 -2.22 -10.24 -19.87
CA GLY A 57 -3.03 -11.32 -20.43
C GLY A 57 -3.91 -12.06 -19.43
N GLN A 58 -3.97 -11.58 -18.17
CA GLN A 58 -4.84 -12.18 -17.17
C GLN A 58 -6.31 -11.81 -17.43
N SER A 59 -7.16 -12.82 -17.49
CA SER A 59 -8.63 -12.68 -17.57
C SER A 59 -9.33 -13.14 -16.30
N ARG A 60 -8.59 -13.67 -15.33
CA ARG A 60 -9.05 -14.17 -14.04
C ARG A 60 -8.14 -13.67 -12.93
N PRO A 61 -8.60 -13.65 -11.65
CA PRO A 61 -7.76 -13.25 -10.54
C PRO A 61 -6.45 -14.06 -10.48
N LEU A 62 -5.34 -13.36 -10.37
CA LEU A 62 -4.00 -13.97 -10.32
C LEU A 62 -3.84 -14.97 -9.17
N CYS A 63 -4.43 -14.64 -8.00
CA CYS A 63 -4.40 -15.49 -6.81
C CYS A 63 -5.52 -16.56 -6.78
N GLY A 64 -6.37 -16.62 -7.82
CA GLY A 64 -7.53 -17.52 -7.81
C GLY A 64 -8.50 -17.22 -6.68
N TYR A 65 -9.03 -18.24 -6.03
CA TYR A 65 -9.99 -18.14 -4.92
C TYR A 65 -9.40 -18.58 -3.57
N GLY A 66 -8.12 -18.90 -3.54
CA GLY A 66 -7.43 -19.38 -2.33
C GLY A 66 -7.00 -18.26 -1.39
N PRO A 67 -6.38 -18.64 -0.26
CA PRO A 67 -5.84 -17.66 0.68
C PRO A 67 -4.66 -16.89 0.05
N VAL A 68 -4.54 -15.63 0.43
CA VAL A 68 -3.52 -14.70 -0.07
C VAL A 68 -2.69 -14.19 1.10
N ARG A 69 -1.39 -14.06 0.89
CA ARG A 69 -0.51 -13.30 1.79
C ARG A 69 -0.09 -12.02 1.10
N VAL A 70 -0.12 -10.93 1.84
CA VAL A 70 0.36 -9.62 1.41
C VAL A 70 1.45 -9.13 2.36
N ASP A 71 2.60 -8.78 1.80
CA ASP A 71 3.68 -8.12 2.52
C ASP A 71 3.77 -6.67 2.02
N ILE A 72 3.78 -5.72 2.96
CA ILE A 72 3.82 -4.28 2.72
C ILE A 72 5.04 -3.70 3.43
N VAL A 73 5.90 -3.03 2.70
CA VAL A 73 7.00 -2.23 3.27
C VAL A 73 6.77 -0.78 2.90
N ALA A 74 6.42 0.04 3.89
CA ALA A 74 6.18 1.47 3.73
C ALA A 74 7.46 2.23 4.07
N ILE A 75 8.03 2.92 3.08
CA ILE A 75 9.30 3.62 3.20
C ILE A 75 9.05 5.11 3.03
N PHE A 76 9.18 5.85 4.14
CA PHE A 76 8.89 7.27 4.23
C PHE A 76 10.14 8.12 3.99
N PRO A 77 9.97 9.41 3.63
CA PRO A 77 11.12 10.31 3.48
C PRO A 77 11.98 10.35 4.75
N ARG A 78 13.29 10.25 4.56
CA ARG A 78 14.24 10.34 5.68
C ARG A 78 14.26 11.76 6.23
N PRO A 79 13.95 11.97 7.51
CA PRO A 79 13.92 13.30 8.09
C PRO A 79 15.33 13.87 8.26
N GLN A 80 15.44 15.20 8.21
CA GLN A 80 16.72 15.92 8.30
C GLN A 80 17.56 15.51 9.52
N ARG A 81 16.92 15.30 10.67
CA ARG A 81 17.58 14.86 11.92
C ARG A 81 18.33 13.54 11.81
N LEU A 82 18.00 12.70 10.82
CA LEU A 82 18.61 11.39 10.58
C LEU A 82 19.58 11.38 9.39
N GLN A 83 19.86 12.53 8.79
CA GLN A 83 20.79 12.64 7.65
C GLN A 83 22.27 12.63 8.06
N ALA A 84 22.59 12.91 9.34
CA ALA A 84 23.96 12.93 9.82
C ALA A 84 24.64 11.57 9.71
N LYS A 85 25.95 11.57 9.45
CA LYS A 85 26.78 10.37 9.26
C LYS A 85 26.79 9.41 10.46
N ARG A 86 26.46 9.89 11.67
CA ARG A 86 26.33 9.05 12.86
C ARG A 86 25.16 8.05 12.80
N HIS A 87 24.19 8.30 11.91
CA HIS A 87 23.08 7.40 11.69
C HIS A 87 23.39 6.43 10.53
N PRO A 88 22.91 5.19 10.59
CA PRO A 88 23.16 4.21 9.52
C PRO A 88 22.59 4.67 8.19
N ASP A 89 23.22 4.26 7.10
CA ASP A 89 22.78 4.55 5.73
C ASP A 89 21.74 3.52 5.20
N SER A 90 21.28 2.65 6.04
CA SER A 90 20.23 1.66 5.77
C SER A 90 18.84 2.21 6.09
N LEU A 91 17.81 1.42 5.83
CA LEU A 91 16.45 1.67 6.33
C LEU A 91 16.49 1.80 7.86
N ILE A 92 15.80 2.81 8.36
CA ILE A 92 15.68 3.03 9.81
C ILE A 92 14.23 2.75 10.22
N PRO A 93 13.98 1.83 11.18
CA PRO A 93 12.63 1.57 11.66
C PRO A 93 11.93 2.84 12.12
N MET A 94 10.69 3.02 11.70
CA MET A 94 9.89 4.20 11.98
C MET A 94 8.92 3.90 13.13
N ALA A 95 8.99 4.68 14.21
CA ALA A 95 8.18 4.49 15.40
C ALA A 95 7.30 5.72 15.68
N CYS A 96 6.73 6.31 14.65
CA CYS A 96 5.82 7.46 14.75
C CYS A 96 4.74 7.40 13.67
N ARG A 97 3.82 8.35 13.71
CA ARG A 97 2.76 8.45 12.68
C ARG A 97 3.35 8.66 11.27
N PRO A 98 2.65 8.19 10.22
CA PRO A 98 1.30 7.60 10.25
C PRO A 98 1.27 6.18 10.78
N ASP A 99 0.11 5.76 11.29
CA ASP A 99 -0.10 4.42 11.82
C ASP A 99 -0.07 3.39 10.67
N ILE A 100 0.63 2.29 10.88
CA ILE A 100 0.87 1.27 9.85
C ILE A 100 -0.43 0.64 9.33
N ASP A 101 -1.43 0.46 10.19
CA ASP A 101 -2.73 -0.10 9.80
C ASP A 101 -3.46 0.79 8.78
N ASN A 102 -3.35 2.12 8.90
CA ASN A 102 -3.93 3.06 7.95
C ASN A 102 -3.22 3.03 6.59
N VAL A 103 -1.90 2.78 6.59
CA VAL A 103 -1.13 2.56 5.37
C VAL A 103 -1.58 1.27 4.69
N CYS A 104 -1.74 0.20 5.46
CA CYS A 104 -2.24 -1.08 4.97
C CYS A 104 -3.63 -0.96 4.35
N LYS A 105 -4.55 -0.25 5.02
CA LYS A 105 -5.90 -0.02 4.49
C LYS A 105 -5.88 0.67 3.13
N ALA A 106 -5.08 1.73 2.99
CA ALA A 106 -4.95 2.44 1.71
C ALA A 106 -4.44 1.51 0.60
N ALA A 107 -3.43 0.69 0.90
CA ALA A 107 -2.85 -0.25 -0.05
C ALA A 107 -3.85 -1.36 -0.45
N LEU A 108 -4.52 -1.98 0.52
CA LEU A 108 -5.48 -3.06 0.26
C LEU A 108 -6.70 -2.56 -0.52
N ASP A 109 -7.26 -1.40 -0.14
CA ASP A 109 -8.37 -0.77 -0.87
C ASP A 109 -7.98 -0.45 -2.31
N ALA A 110 -6.75 0.03 -2.53
CA ALA A 110 -6.24 0.33 -3.86
C ALA A 110 -6.06 -0.92 -4.73
N ILE A 111 -5.60 -2.03 -4.15
CA ILE A 111 -5.50 -3.31 -4.86
C ILE A 111 -6.90 -3.81 -5.25
N GLY A 112 -7.88 -3.67 -4.37
CA GLY A 112 -9.29 -3.96 -4.69
C GLY A 112 -9.81 -3.12 -5.86
N LEU A 113 -9.43 -1.84 -5.96
CA LEU A 113 -9.75 -0.97 -7.10
C LEU A 113 -9.07 -1.39 -8.42
N ALA A 114 -8.01 -2.16 -8.36
CA ALA A 114 -7.29 -2.68 -9.53
C ALA A 114 -8.04 -3.86 -10.19
N THR A 115 -9.36 -3.84 -10.14
CA THR A 115 -10.29 -4.59 -11.02
C THR A 115 -10.46 -6.09 -10.77
N GLY A 116 -10.23 -6.60 -9.57
CA GLY A 116 -10.38 -8.03 -9.28
C GLY A 116 -9.43 -8.93 -10.08
N LEU A 117 -8.37 -8.36 -10.67
CA LEU A 117 -7.36 -9.15 -11.40
C LEU A 117 -6.27 -9.70 -10.48
N VAL A 118 -6.15 -9.21 -9.28
CA VAL A 118 -5.20 -9.73 -8.29
C VAL A 118 -5.86 -10.84 -7.48
N TRP A 119 -6.93 -10.51 -6.78
CA TRP A 119 -7.79 -11.43 -6.03
C TRP A 119 -9.25 -11.08 -6.25
N ASN A 120 -10.13 -11.97 -5.85
CA ASN A 120 -11.56 -11.82 -6.05
C ASN A 120 -12.22 -10.96 -4.94
N ASP A 121 -11.72 -11.09 -3.71
CA ASP A 121 -12.25 -10.41 -2.54
C ASP A 121 -11.14 -10.19 -1.49
N ASP A 122 -11.16 -9.06 -0.80
CA ASP A 122 -10.17 -8.73 0.25
C ASP A 122 -10.20 -9.73 1.43
N GLY A 123 -11.31 -10.43 1.60
CA GLY A 123 -11.44 -11.52 2.58
C GLY A 123 -10.51 -12.71 2.31
N GLN A 124 -9.93 -12.80 1.10
CA GLN A 124 -8.90 -13.80 0.79
C GLN A 124 -7.56 -13.50 1.47
N VAL A 125 -7.33 -12.26 1.93
CA VAL A 125 -6.08 -11.90 2.60
C VAL A 125 -6.04 -12.55 3.98
N GLN A 126 -5.42 -13.71 4.03
CA GLN A 126 -5.31 -14.52 5.25
C GLN A 126 -4.09 -14.09 6.09
N THR A 127 -3.02 -13.63 5.45
CA THR A 127 -1.81 -13.17 6.12
C THR A 127 -1.45 -11.78 5.62
N LEU A 128 -1.28 -10.85 6.55
CA LEU A 128 -0.79 -9.50 6.28
C LEU A 128 0.47 -9.25 7.11
N ARG A 129 1.57 -8.89 6.45
CA ARG A 129 2.79 -8.42 7.09
C ARG A 129 3.05 -6.99 6.66
N ALA A 130 3.37 -6.13 7.60
CA ALA A 130 3.61 -4.74 7.32
C ALA A 130 4.72 -4.18 8.17
N GLU A 131 5.58 -3.38 7.54
CA GLU A 131 6.71 -2.73 8.17
C GLU A 131 6.80 -1.28 7.68
N ALA A 132 7.23 -0.36 8.56
CA ALA A 132 7.43 1.04 8.25
C ALA A 132 8.86 1.46 8.56
N TYR A 133 9.49 2.13 7.59
CA TYR A 133 10.87 2.61 7.69
C TYR A 133 11.01 4.04 7.16
N TYR A 134 12.05 4.72 7.60
CA TYR A 134 12.62 5.84 6.86
C TYR A 134 13.55 5.32 5.77
N ALA A 135 13.55 5.99 4.62
CA ALA A 135 14.39 5.63 3.48
C ALA A 135 15.88 5.63 3.83
N GLU A 136 16.63 4.86 3.09
CA GLU A 136 18.09 4.93 3.06
C GLU A 136 18.52 6.35 2.65
N ARG A 137 19.75 6.77 3.04
CA ARG A 137 20.27 8.06 2.62
C ARG A 137 20.32 8.13 1.09
N ASP A 138 19.87 9.24 0.54
CA ASP A 138 19.83 9.49 -0.92
C ASP A 138 18.91 8.54 -1.72
N GLN A 139 18.03 7.80 -1.06
CA GLN A 139 17.01 6.99 -1.71
C GLN A 139 15.61 7.62 -1.58
N PRO A 140 14.76 7.46 -2.60
CA PRO A 140 13.41 8.02 -2.56
C PRO A 140 12.48 7.24 -1.64
N PRO A 141 11.45 7.90 -1.08
CA PRO A 141 10.36 7.20 -0.42
C PRO A 141 9.59 6.34 -1.41
N ARG A 142 9.00 5.26 -0.93
CA ARG A 142 8.27 4.31 -1.76
C ARG A 142 7.41 3.38 -0.92
N LEU A 143 6.48 2.69 -1.56
CA LEU A 143 5.77 1.56 -1.00
C LEU A 143 6.15 0.32 -1.79
N GLU A 144 6.57 -0.73 -1.12
CA GLU A 144 6.87 -2.03 -1.73
C GLU A 144 5.77 -3.03 -1.35
N LEU A 145 5.19 -3.68 -2.35
CA LEU A 145 4.16 -4.69 -2.19
C LEU A 145 4.65 -6.01 -2.73
N ALA A 146 4.44 -7.09 -1.98
CA ALA A 146 4.62 -8.45 -2.48
C ALA A 146 3.37 -9.27 -2.14
N ILE A 147 2.90 -10.04 -3.11
CA ILE A 147 1.68 -10.84 -3.02
C ILE A 147 2.03 -12.30 -3.29
N TYR A 148 1.53 -13.20 -2.45
CA TYR A 148 1.81 -14.62 -2.47
C TYR A 148 0.52 -15.43 -2.49
#